data_9376c793ca3c1589370c4daa3a1f588b
#
_entry.id   9376c793ca3c1589370c4daa3a1f588b
#
_cell.length_a   1.000
_cell.length_b   1.000
_cell.length_c   1.000
_cell.angle_alpha   90.00
_cell.angle_beta   90.00
_cell.angle_gamma   90.00
#
_symmetry.space_group_name_H-M   'P 1'
#
loop_
_entity.id
_entity.type
_entity.pdbx_description
1 polymer ?
#
loop_
_entity_poly.entity_id
_entity_poly.type
_entity_poly.pdbx_seq_one_letter_code
_entity_poly.pdbx_strand_id
1 'polypeptide(L)'
;MRLAVAALVSTLALAAACAAAVATSAAPSTSTAPRHEPILPVQAEDTYYKSAAEAVDIRIAERGIKPAKNVILFVGDGMGVSTITASRIYAGQSAGVDGESFRLAMESLPWSALSKTYSHDYQVSDSAATATAMTAGLKTKSGFLGVSSAANFGNCASAQGTEADTLFEIAQRAGLATGVISTARITHATPGATYAKVPHRNWEADADMRGASSDTCKDIARQLIEGPSSDFDVILGGGRAKFLPAETPDPEYPDQTGERADGRNLMEEWAAKDGTRKTVFDRAGFAAIDFASDVKVFGLFEPSHMQYELDREADTAGEPSLEEMTRAAITRLSRNEDGFVLMVEGGRIDHAHHAGNAIRALEDTLAFDAAIAAALEMTNAEDTLIIVTADHSHSLTINGYPQRGNPILGLVTAGASSEGGSLGADGLPYTTLSYANGPGACRETDKDAEGKPEYDCKRYDLTGIDTGAPDFRQQSLVPLYSETHGGEDVAAFASGPGANLISGVIEQNEIFHVMGRAVGLIPAPAAEE
;
A
#
# COMPACT_ATOMS: atom_id res chain seq x y z
N MET A 1 -66.46 -23.78 -36.13
CA MET A 1 -67.04 -22.59 -36.76
C MET A 1 -65.87 -21.66 -36.95
N ARG A 2 -65.22 -21.66 -38.09
CA ARG A 2 -65.34 -20.78 -39.26
C ARG A 2 -65.55 -19.30 -38.83
N LEU A 3 -64.64 -18.41 -39.10
CA LEU A 3 -64.35 -17.76 -40.37
C LEU A 3 -63.04 -16.95 -40.32
N ALA A 4 -62.34 -17.08 -41.43
CA ALA A 4 -61.23 -16.22 -41.90
C ALA A 4 -61.79 -15.00 -42.68
N VAL A 5 -60.99 -13.90 -42.79
CA VAL A 5 -60.92 -12.96 -43.93
C VAL A 5 -59.64 -12.17 -43.77
N ALA A 6 -58.57 -12.33 -44.50
CA ALA A 6 -58.20 -11.89 -45.85
C ALA A 6 -57.73 -10.44 -45.96
N ALA A 7 -56.46 -10.35 -46.24
CA ALA A 7 -55.56 -9.41 -46.90
C ALA A 7 -56.10 -8.11 -47.55
N LEU A 8 -55.28 -7.05 -47.48
CA LEU A 8 -55.03 -6.20 -48.66
C LEU A 8 -53.62 -5.56 -48.61
N VAL A 9 -52.88 -5.81 -49.66
CA VAL A 9 -51.57 -5.28 -50.04
C VAL A 9 -51.79 -3.87 -50.64
N SER A 10 -50.97 -2.91 -50.30
CA SER A 10 -50.76 -1.72 -51.12
C SER A 10 -49.31 -1.24 -51.03
N THR A 11 -48.58 -1.48 -52.08
CA THR A 11 -47.28 -0.97 -52.42
C THR A 11 -47.37 0.52 -52.79
N LEU A 12 -46.54 1.35 -52.18
CA LEU A 12 -46.14 2.64 -52.75
C LEU A 12 -44.60 2.79 -52.60
N ALA A 13 -43.93 2.72 -53.72
CA ALA A 13 -42.51 3.05 -53.87
C ALA A 13 -42.37 4.59 -53.87
N LEU A 14 -41.56 5.13 -52.97
CA LEU A 14 -41.07 6.51 -53.10
C LEU A 14 -39.54 6.44 -53.02
N ALA A 15 -38.91 6.66 -54.17
CA ALA A 15 -37.49 6.85 -54.30
C ALA A 15 -37.11 8.23 -53.74
N ALA A 16 -36.33 8.27 -52.64
CA ALA A 16 -35.67 9.49 -52.19
C ALA A 16 -34.17 9.24 -52.24
N ALA A 17 -33.47 9.95 -53.14
CA ALA A 17 -32.01 10.00 -53.21
C ALA A 17 -31.45 10.70 -51.97
N CYS A 18 -30.85 9.95 -51.04
CA CYS A 18 -29.99 10.50 -50.01
C CYS A 18 -28.55 10.58 -50.52
N ALA A 19 -28.08 11.79 -50.76
CA ALA A 19 -26.68 12.07 -50.94
C ALA A 19 -25.92 11.70 -49.66
N ALA A 20 -25.06 10.70 -49.73
CA ALA A 20 -24.14 10.34 -48.65
C ALA A 20 -23.12 11.48 -48.49
N ALA A 21 -23.31 12.32 -47.48
CA ALA A 21 -22.24 13.15 -46.96
C ALA A 21 -21.24 12.21 -46.25
N VAL A 22 -20.11 11.95 -46.86
CA VAL A 22 -18.95 11.35 -46.21
C VAL A 22 -18.46 12.36 -45.19
N ALA A 23 -18.92 12.22 -43.94
CA ALA A 23 -18.27 12.87 -42.83
C ALA A 23 -16.89 12.22 -42.69
N THR A 24 -15.86 12.88 -43.14
CA THR A 24 -14.50 12.60 -42.75
C THR A 24 -14.42 12.86 -41.24
N SER A 25 -14.59 11.82 -40.42
CA SER A 25 -14.22 11.91 -39.02
C SER A 25 -12.71 12.17 -38.99
N ALA A 26 -12.35 13.40 -38.62
CA ALA A 26 -10.99 13.68 -38.23
C ALA A 26 -10.64 12.72 -37.09
N ALA A 27 -9.70 11.82 -37.29
CA ALA A 27 -9.14 11.02 -36.22
C ALA A 27 -8.69 12.01 -35.12
N PRO A 28 -8.98 11.74 -33.84
CA PRO A 28 -8.43 12.56 -32.79
C PRO A 28 -6.92 12.52 -32.92
N SER A 29 -6.30 13.66 -33.11
CA SER A 29 -4.85 13.81 -33.07
C SER A 29 -4.44 13.53 -31.63
N THR A 30 -4.10 12.28 -31.31
CA THR A 30 -3.40 11.97 -30.07
C THR A 30 -2.04 12.64 -30.17
N SER A 31 -1.89 13.77 -29.47
CA SER A 31 -0.58 14.35 -29.22
C SER A 31 0.25 13.28 -28.51
N THR A 32 1.20 12.69 -29.20
CA THR A 32 2.13 11.69 -28.66
C THR A 32 3.31 12.34 -27.92
N ALA A 33 3.33 13.67 -27.81
CA ALA A 33 4.37 14.36 -27.05
C ALA A 33 4.20 14.08 -25.55
N PRO A 34 5.28 13.72 -24.83
CA PRO A 34 5.24 13.59 -23.38
C PRO A 34 4.82 14.92 -22.75
N ARG A 35 4.04 14.87 -21.66
CA ARG A 35 3.56 16.07 -20.95
C ARG A 35 4.71 16.80 -20.24
N HIS A 36 5.77 16.06 -19.89
CA HIS A 36 6.92 16.52 -19.15
C HIS A 36 8.20 16.18 -19.91
N GLU A 37 9.26 16.95 -19.70
CA GLU A 37 10.60 16.57 -20.13
C GLU A 37 11.09 15.43 -19.24
N PRO A 38 11.43 14.25 -19.78
CA PRO A 38 11.86 13.12 -18.98
C PRO A 38 13.17 13.41 -18.25
N ILE A 39 13.24 12.99 -16.98
CA ILE A 39 14.41 13.15 -16.13
C ILE A 39 15.11 11.80 -16.01
N LEU A 40 16.40 11.74 -16.36
CA LEU A 40 17.22 10.55 -16.16
C LEU A 40 17.61 10.46 -14.68
N PRO A 41 17.15 9.42 -13.95
CA PRO A 41 17.47 9.26 -12.52
C PRO A 41 18.95 8.95 -12.30
N VAL A 42 19.48 9.30 -11.13
CA VAL A 42 20.90 9.09 -10.78
C VAL A 42 21.30 7.63 -10.76
N GLN A 43 20.37 6.72 -10.47
CA GLN A 43 20.57 5.27 -10.47
C GLN A 43 20.42 4.60 -11.85
N ALA A 44 20.32 5.35 -12.95
CA ALA A 44 20.07 4.78 -14.28
C ALA A 44 21.12 3.76 -14.73
N GLU A 45 22.31 3.79 -14.14
CA GLU A 45 23.39 2.83 -14.41
C GLU A 45 23.34 1.57 -13.54
N ASP A 46 22.46 1.50 -12.52
CA ASP A 46 22.28 0.31 -11.69
C ASP A 46 21.76 -0.89 -12.50
N THR A 47 22.27 -2.10 -12.22
CA THR A 47 21.93 -3.29 -13.01
C THR A 47 20.48 -3.72 -12.84
N TYR A 48 19.89 -3.59 -11.65
CA TYR A 48 18.48 -3.89 -11.42
C TYR A 48 17.59 -2.84 -12.11
N TYR A 49 17.98 -1.56 -12.03
CA TYR A 49 17.27 -0.50 -12.72
C TYR A 49 17.23 -0.76 -14.23
N LYS A 50 18.38 -1.05 -14.86
CA LYS A 50 18.47 -1.33 -16.31
C LYS A 50 17.64 -2.53 -16.71
N SER A 51 17.76 -3.65 -16.00
CA SER A 51 17.03 -4.86 -16.38
C SER A 51 15.51 -4.69 -16.27
N ALA A 52 15.04 -3.96 -15.26
CA ALA A 52 13.62 -3.64 -15.10
C ALA A 52 13.13 -2.65 -16.18
N ALA A 53 13.92 -1.65 -16.49
CA ALA A 53 13.63 -0.72 -17.60
C ALA A 53 13.48 -1.48 -18.92
N GLU A 54 14.43 -2.34 -19.25
CA GLU A 54 14.42 -3.17 -20.48
C GLU A 54 13.17 -4.07 -20.53
N ALA A 55 12.83 -4.75 -19.43
CA ALA A 55 11.63 -5.60 -19.37
C ALA A 55 10.33 -4.81 -19.63
N VAL A 56 10.22 -3.60 -19.10
CA VAL A 56 9.08 -2.72 -19.33
C VAL A 56 9.08 -2.20 -20.78
N ASP A 57 10.23 -1.83 -21.33
CA ASP A 57 10.35 -1.32 -22.70
C ASP A 57 10.00 -2.39 -23.75
N ILE A 58 10.35 -3.66 -23.53
CA ILE A 58 9.90 -4.79 -24.35
C ILE A 58 8.36 -4.86 -24.36
N ARG A 59 7.71 -4.77 -23.19
CA ARG A 59 6.23 -4.78 -23.13
C ARG A 59 5.61 -3.55 -23.78
N ILE A 60 6.25 -2.38 -23.67
CA ILE A 60 5.78 -1.18 -24.37
C ILE A 60 5.87 -1.38 -25.89
N ALA A 61 6.96 -1.96 -26.39
CA ALA A 61 7.12 -2.26 -27.81
C ALA A 61 6.06 -3.26 -28.32
N GLU A 62 5.71 -4.25 -27.51
CA GLU A 62 4.70 -5.26 -27.87
C GLU A 62 3.26 -4.76 -27.79
N ARG A 63 2.94 -3.92 -26.80
CA ARG A 63 1.55 -3.61 -26.38
C ARG A 63 1.18 -2.13 -26.47
N GLY A 64 2.17 -1.27 -26.62
CA GLY A 64 2.00 0.18 -26.53
C GLY A 64 1.77 0.66 -25.09
N ILE A 65 1.85 1.96 -24.90
CA ILE A 65 1.50 2.63 -23.66
C ILE A 65 0.68 3.87 -23.98
N LYS A 66 -0.39 4.10 -23.24
CA LYS A 66 -1.11 5.37 -23.25
C LYS A 66 -0.54 6.27 -22.15
N PRO A 67 -0.40 7.57 -22.36
CA PRO A 67 0.08 8.49 -21.32
C PRO A 67 -0.96 8.67 -20.23
N ALA A 68 -0.52 8.61 -18.99
CA ALA A 68 -1.28 9.00 -17.80
C ALA A 68 -1.04 10.48 -17.48
N LYS A 69 -1.97 11.09 -16.79
CA LYS A 69 -1.80 12.38 -16.14
C LYS A 69 -1.41 12.17 -14.66
N ASN A 70 -2.06 11.21 -14.02
CA ASN A 70 -1.91 10.92 -12.61
C ASN A 70 -1.49 9.48 -12.38
N VAL A 71 -0.80 9.24 -11.26
CA VAL A 71 -0.47 7.90 -10.76
C VAL A 71 -0.87 7.78 -9.30
N ILE A 72 -1.52 6.67 -8.95
CA ILE A 72 -1.77 6.26 -7.57
C ILE A 72 -1.20 4.86 -7.38
N LEU A 73 -0.25 4.73 -6.46
CA LEU A 73 0.30 3.46 -6.01
C LEU A 73 -0.33 3.09 -4.66
N PHE A 74 -1.08 2.01 -4.62
CA PHE A 74 -1.60 1.41 -3.40
C PHE A 74 -0.70 0.25 -2.98
N VAL A 75 -0.24 0.27 -1.72
CA VAL A 75 0.58 -0.78 -1.13
C VAL A 75 -0.11 -1.32 0.12
N GLY A 76 -0.60 -2.55 0.06
CA GLY A 76 -1.03 -3.28 1.25
C GLY A 76 0.19 -3.97 1.85
N ASP A 77 0.74 -3.41 2.95
CA ASP A 77 1.93 -3.96 3.60
C ASP A 77 1.65 -5.38 4.08
N GLY A 78 2.46 -6.34 3.62
CA GLY A 78 2.27 -7.75 3.97
C GLY A 78 1.03 -8.44 3.39
N MET A 79 0.31 -7.80 2.46
CA MET A 79 -0.95 -8.30 1.89
C MET A 79 -0.71 -9.39 0.83
N GLY A 80 -0.38 -10.61 1.28
CA GLY A 80 -0.24 -11.77 0.40
C GLY A 80 -1.54 -12.24 -0.24
N VAL A 81 -1.44 -13.17 -1.19
CA VAL A 81 -2.61 -13.75 -1.89
C VAL A 81 -3.59 -14.40 -0.92
N SER A 82 -3.09 -15.08 0.12
CA SER A 82 -3.95 -15.67 1.17
C SER A 82 -4.73 -14.60 1.93
N THR A 83 -4.12 -13.45 2.22
CA THR A 83 -4.77 -12.31 2.87
C THR A 83 -5.91 -11.76 2.02
N ILE A 84 -5.67 -11.51 0.72
CA ILE A 84 -6.70 -11.05 -0.22
C ILE A 84 -7.87 -12.05 -0.27
N THR A 85 -7.56 -13.34 -0.39
CA THR A 85 -8.59 -14.39 -0.46
C THR A 85 -9.41 -14.46 0.83
N ALA A 86 -8.76 -14.42 1.99
CA ALA A 86 -9.43 -14.46 3.28
C ALA A 86 -10.30 -13.19 3.50
N SER A 87 -9.80 -12.01 3.15
CA SER A 87 -10.52 -10.74 3.26
C SER A 87 -11.75 -10.71 2.35
N ARG A 88 -11.66 -11.22 1.13
CA ARG A 88 -12.82 -11.38 0.24
C ARG A 88 -13.90 -12.25 0.85
N ILE A 89 -13.51 -13.43 1.40
CA ILE A 89 -14.45 -14.34 2.04
C ILE A 89 -15.09 -13.67 3.27
N TYR A 90 -14.28 -13.01 4.09
CA TYR A 90 -14.73 -12.29 5.26
C TYR A 90 -15.71 -11.17 4.93
N ALA A 91 -15.40 -10.35 3.90
CA ALA A 91 -16.28 -9.28 3.43
C ALA A 91 -17.64 -9.79 2.99
N GLY A 92 -17.67 -10.86 2.18
CA GLY A 92 -18.93 -11.45 1.74
C GLY A 92 -19.74 -12.04 2.89
N GLN A 93 -19.10 -12.74 3.82
CA GLN A 93 -19.76 -13.29 5.01
C GLN A 93 -20.31 -12.17 5.92
N SER A 94 -19.58 -11.08 6.12
CA SER A 94 -20.03 -9.91 6.86
C SER A 94 -21.22 -9.21 6.17
N ALA A 95 -21.28 -9.24 4.85
CA ALA A 95 -22.41 -8.76 4.07
C ALA A 95 -23.60 -9.75 4.00
N GLY A 96 -23.50 -10.91 4.64
CA GLY A 96 -24.54 -11.95 4.66
C GLY A 96 -24.71 -12.69 3.34
N VAL A 97 -23.69 -12.72 2.50
CA VAL A 97 -23.66 -13.44 1.22
C VAL A 97 -22.54 -14.50 1.21
N ASP A 98 -22.46 -15.24 0.11
CA ASP A 98 -21.38 -16.19 -0.13
C ASP A 98 -20.04 -15.46 -0.27
N GLY A 99 -19.14 -15.67 0.67
CA GLY A 99 -17.85 -15.01 0.71
C GLY A 99 -16.92 -15.42 -0.43
N GLU A 100 -16.95 -16.67 -0.85
CA GLU A 100 -16.04 -17.21 -1.88
C GLU A 100 -16.28 -16.57 -3.25
N SER A 101 -17.51 -16.18 -3.56
CA SER A 101 -17.87 -15.50 -4.82
C SER A 101 -17.97 -13.97 -4.69
N PHE A 102 -17.75 -13.41 -3.52
CA PHE A 102 -17.70 -11.96 -3.32
C PHE A 102 -16.52 -11.36 -4.11
N ARG A 103 -16.55 -10.07 -4.35
CA ARG A 103 -15.50 -9.40 -5.13
C ARG A 103 -15.10 -8.09 -4.45
N LEU A 104 -13.82 -7.97 -4.14
CA LEU A 104 -13.22 -6.75 -3.65
C LEU A 104 -13.06 -5.72 -4.79
N ALA A 105 -12.93 -4.45 -4.44
CA ALA A 105 -12.69 -3.38 -5.40
C ALA A 105 -11.38 -3.60 -6.17
N MET A 106 -10.31 -3.97 -5.48
CA MET A 106 -9.01 -4.29 -6.11
C MET A 106 -9.10 -5.41 -7.14
N GLU A 107 -9.94 -6.42 -6.91
CA GLU A 107 -10.13 -7.53 -7.83
C GLU A 107 -10.95 -7.15 -9.07
N SER A 108 -11.55 -5.94 -9.09
CA SER A 108 -12.27 -5.41 -10.26
C SER A 108 -11.35 -4.80 -11.31
N LEU A 109 -10.09 -4.51 -10.97
CA LEU A 109 -9.12 -3.93 -11.89
C LEU A 109 -8.80 -4.90 -13.04
N PRO A 110 -8.72 -4.40 -14.29
CA PRO A 110 -8.70 -5.28 -15.49
C PRO A 110 -7.37 -5.98 -15.73
N TRP A 111 -6.26 -5.50 -15.15
CA TRP A 111 -4.93 -6.07 -15.33
C TRP A 111 -4.38 -6.63 -14.04
N SER A 112 -3.67 -7.75 -14.13
CA SER A 112 -3.03 -8.36 -12.97
C SER A 112 -1.73 -9.07 -13.32
N ALA A 113 -0.84 -9.14 -12.32
CA ALA A 113 0.45 -9.83 -12.37
C ALA A 113 0.74 -10.51 -11.03
N LEU A 114 1.76 -11.34 -11.00
CA LEU A 114 2.49 -11.72 -9.79
C LEU A 114 3.79 -10.91 -9.74
N SER A 115 4.09 -10.32 -8.58
CA SER A 115 5.28 -9.51 -8.34
C SER A 115 6.23 -10.24 -7.40
N LYS A 116 7.49 -10.39 -7.80
CA LYS A 116 8.53 -11.04 -7.01
C LYS A 116 9.07 -10.11 -5.94
N THR A 117 9.08 -10.56 -4.69
CA THR A 117 9.33 -9.73 -3.51
C THR A 117 10.74 -9.79 -2.93
N TYR A 118 11.62 -10.69 -3.39
CA TYR A 118 12.97 -10.85 -2.85
C TYR A 118 13.79 -9.54 -2.93
N SER A 119 14.62 -9.28 -1.92
CA SER A 119 15.59 -8.18 -1.90
C SER A 119 16.93 -8.58 -2.53
N HIS A 120 17.89 -7.66 -2.55
CA HIS A 120 19.24 -7.95 -3.06
C HIS A 120 19.93 -9.10 -2.30
N ASP A 121 19.67 -9.22 -1.00
CA ASP A 121 20.40 -10.13 -0.10
C ASP A 121 19.52 -11.16 0.62
N TYR A 122 18.17 -11.05 0.57
CA TYR A 122 17.26 -11.98 1.22
C TYR A 122 16.23 -12.58 0.28
N GLN A 123 15.90 -13.86 0.46
CA GLN A 123 14.79 -14.54 -0.23
C GLN A 123 13.43 -14.00 0.25
N VAL A 124 13.33 -13.67 1.54
CA VAL A 124 12.17 -13.06 2.17
C VAL A 124 12.58 -11.65 2.56
N SER A 125 12.03 -10.65 1.90
CA SER A 125 12.42 -9.26 2.08
C SER A 125 11.71 -8.60 3.27
N ASP A 126 12.22 -7.43 3.64
CA ASP A 126 11.53 -6.46 4.47
C ASP A 126 10.93 -5.33 3.62
N SER A 127 10.02 -4.55 4.22
CA SER A 127 9.32 -3.44 3.55
C SER A 127 10.25 -2.33 3.05
N ALA A 128 11.43 -2.14 3.65
CA ALA A 128 12.36 -1.08 3.22
C ALA A 128 12.92 -1.36 1.81
N ALA A 129 13.42 -2.58 1.59
CA ALA A 129 13.97 -2.96 0.29
C ALA A 129 12.88 -3.06 -0.79
N THR A 130 11.71 -3.59 -0.45
CA THR A 130 10.59 -3.75 -1.39
C THR A 130 9.96 -2.41 -1.77
N ALA A 131 9.74 -1.51 -0.81
CA ALA A 131 9.25 -0.17 -1.10
C ALA A 131 10.27 0.66 -1.91
N THR A 132 11.57 0.52 -1.62
CA THR A 132 12.62 1.13 -2.45
C THR A 132 12.57 0.60 -3.89
N ALA A 133 12.30 -0.69 -4.09
CA ALA A 133 12.13 -1.25 -5.44
C ALA A 133 10.98 -0.57 -6.20
N MET A 134 9.82 -0.41 -5.56
CA MET A 134 8.65 0.21 -6.17
C MET A 134 8.79 1.72 -6.38
N THR A 135 9.52 2.42 -5.51
CA THR A 135 9.61 3.90 -5.52
C THR A 135 10.84 4.44 -6.24
N ALA A 136 11.92 3.64 -6.38
CA ALA A 136 13.19 4.06 -6.99
C ALA A 136 13.70 3.13 -8.11
N GLY A 137 13.01 2.01 -8.40
CA GLY A 137 13.30 1.16 -9.56
C GLY A 137 14.52 0.26 -9.41
N LEU A 138 15.09 0.11 -8.21
CA LEU A 138 16.24 -0.76 -7.96
C LEU A 138 15.99 -1.69 -6.78
N LYS A 139 16.60 -2.88 -6.79
CA LYS A 139 16.60 -3.76 -5.61
C LYS A 139 17.80 -3.45 -4.73
N THR A 140 17.52 -3.23 -3.44
CA THR A 140 18.55 -2.94 -2.44
C THR A 140 18.58 -4.01 -1.34
N LYS A 141 19.46 -3.85 -0.35
CA LYS A 141 19.55 -4.75 0.80
C LYS A 141 18.40 -4.53 1.78
N SER A 142 18.04 -5.58 2.51
CA SER A 142 17.07 -5.50 3.59
C SER A 142 17.44 -4.41 4.60
N GLY A 143 16.46 -3.63 5.02
CA GLY A 143 16.64 -2.50 5.93
C GLY A 143 17.13 -1.20 5.31
N PHE A 144 17.30 -1.10 3.99
CA PHE A 144 17.75 0.10 3.29
C PHE A 144 16.59 0.85 2.65
N LEU A 145 16.62 2.17 2.74
CA LEU A 145 15.66 3.06 2.08
C LEU A 145 16.38 4.00 1.11
N GLY A 146 15.96 4.00 -0.16
CA GLY A 146 16.40 4.94 -1.17
C GLY A 146 17.90 4.97 -1.46
N VAL A 147 18.64 3.94 -1.06
CA VAL A 147 20.07 3.76 -1.34
C VAL A 147 20.32 2.42 -2.01
N SER A 148 21.33 2.33 -2.88
CA SER A 148 21.64 1.09 -3.58
C SER A 148 22.32 0.05 -2.66
N SER A 149 22.42 -1.19 -3.15
CA SER A 149 23.06 -2.29 -2.44
C SER A 149 24.58 -2.10 -2.19
N ALA A 150 25.18 -1.05 -2.77
CA ALA A 150 26.60 -0.71 -2.53
C ALA A 150 26.86 -0.13 -1.13
N ALA A 151 25.84 0.43 -0.47
CA ALA A 151 25.94 0.93 0.90
C ALA A 151 26.16 -0.21 1.91
N ASN A 152 26.63 0.14 3.13
CA ASN A 152 26.76 -0.77 4.26
C ASN A 152 25.75 -0.42 5.34
N PHE A 153 25.16 -1.43 5.97
CA PHE A 153 24.14 -1.28 7.00
C PHE A 153 24.61 -0.38 8.15
N GLY A 154 23.82 0.62 8.50
CA GLY A 154 24.10 1.54 9.59
C GLY A 154 25.29 2.48 9.37
N ASN A 155 25.77 2.63 8.13
CA ASN A 155 26.95 3.44 7.82
C ASN A 155 26.63 4.53 6.79
N CYS A 156 26.33 5.74 7.26
CA CYS A 156 26.04 6.90 6.42
C CYS A 156 27.14 7.26 5.42
N ALA A 157 28.41 7.14 5.83
CA ALA A 157 29.52 7.48 4.92
C ALA A 157 29.56 6.59 3.70
N SER A 158 29.14 5.33 3.85
CA SER A 158 29.05 4.39 2.73
C SER A 158 27.80 4.59 1.87
N ALA A 159 26.80 5.28 2.36
CA ALA A 159 25.58 5.59 1.61
C ALA A 159 25.76 6.80 0.69
N GLN A 160 26.75 7.65 0.94
CA GLN A 160 27.03 8.81 0.11
C GLN A 160 27.40 8.39 -1.32
N GLY A 161 26.69 8.94 -2.30
CA GLY A 161 26.82 8.61 -3.71
C GLY A 161 26.15 7.28 -4.13
N THR A 162 25.36 6.69 -3.22
CA THR A 162 24.54 5.49 -3.51
C THR A 162 23.03 5.78 -3.44
N GLU A 163 22.67 7.04 -3.18
CA GLU A 163 21.29 7.51 -3.10
C GLU A 163 20.62 7.39 -4.47
N ALA A 164 19.35 6.99 -4.46
CA ALA A 164 18.55 6.87 -5.67
C ALA A 164 17.46 7.96 -5.71
N ASP A 165 17.16 8.50 -6.87
CA ASP A 165 16.00 9.35 -7.06
C ASP A 165 14.70 8.54 -6.92
N THR A 166 13.77 9.02 -6.12
CA THR A 166 12.44 8.43 -6.06
C THR A 166 11.53 9.01 -7.14
N LEU A 167 10.47 8.29 -7.50
CA LEU A 167 9.46 8.81 -8.44
C LEU A 167 8.84 10.12 -7.92
N PHE A 168 8.71 10.26 -6.59
CA PHE A 168 8.16 11.45 -5.95
C PHE A 168 9.09 12.66 -6.10
N GLU A 169 10.40 12.47 -5.91
CA GLU A 169 11.40 13.54 -6.18
C GLU A 169 11.40 13.96 -7.65
N ILE A 170 11.31 12.98 -8.55
CA ILE A 170 11.26 13.24 -9.99
C ILE A 170 9.97 14.01 -10.33
N ALA A 171 8.83 13.60 -9.75
CA ALA A 171 7.54 14.26 -9.94
C ALA A 171 7.55 15.70 -9.44
N GLN A 172 8.10 15.97 -8.24
CA GLN A 172 8.22 17.33 -7.71
C GLN A 172 9.12 18.21 -8.58
N ARG A 173 10.25 17.68 -9.06
CA ARG A 173 11.14 18.41 -10.00
C ARG A 173 10.45 18.73 -11.34
N ALA A 174 9.50 17.91 -11.75
CA ALA A 174 8.70 18.11 -12.95
C ALA A 174 7.45 18.99 -12.73
N GLY A 175 7.19 19.42 -11.48
CA GLY A 175 6.06 20.29 -11.14
C GLY A 175 4.74 19.56 -10.84
N LEU A 176 4.73 18.23 -10.73
CA LEU A 176 3.54 17.47 -10.32
C LEU A 176 3.31 17.63 -8.82
N ALA A 177 2.04 17.58 -8.41
CA ALA A 177 1.69 17.47 -7.00
C ALA A 177 2.05 16.07 -6.45
N THR A 178 2.40 15.98 -5.17
CA THR A 178 2.76 14.71 -4.56
C THR A 178 2.07 14.50 -3.21
N GLY A 179 1.71 13.25 -2.93
CA GLY A 179 1.09 12.84 -1.67
C GLY A 179 1.60 11.50 -1.18
N VAL A 180 1.66 11.37 0.14
CA VAL A 180 1.96 10.11 0.83
C VAL A 180 0.99 9.92 1.99
N ILE A 181 0.34 8.77 2.03
CA ILE A 181 -0.65 8.41 3.06
C ILE A 181 -0.33 7.01 3.57
N SER A 182 -0.43 6.81 4.88
CA SER A 182 -0.24 5.50 5.50
C SER A 182 -1.04 5.37 6.79
N THR A 183 -1.49 4.18 7.12
CA THR A 183 -1.95 3.85 8.48
C THR A 183 -0.78 3.50 9.42
N ALA A 184 0.45 3.39 8.90
CA ALA A 184 1.67 3.31 9.69
C ALA A 184 2.21 4.70 10.05
N ARG A 185 3.37 4.75 10.76
CA ARG A 185 4.13 6.00 10.91
C ARG A 185 4.62 6.47 9.53
N ILE A 186 4.52 7.76 9.26
CA ILE A 186 5.03 8.33 7.99
C ILE A 186 6.55 8.15 7.85
N THR A 187 7.26 7.91 8.93
CA THR A 187 8.69 7.56 8.94
C THR A 187 8.96 6.06 8.81
N HIS A 188 7.92 5.20 8.81
CA HIS A 188 8.06 3.76 8.58
C HIS A 188 8.59 3.48 7.18
N ALA A 189 9.00 2.26 6.92
CA ALA A 189 9.77 1.91 5.73
C ALA A 189 9.05 2.27 4.42
N THR A 190 7.79 1.90 4.25
CA THR A 190 7.08 2.07 2.98
C THR A 190 6.82 3.54 2.64
N PRO A 191 6.23 4.37 3.51
CA PRO A 191 6.12 5.79 3.22
C PRO A 191 7.50 6.48 3.20
N GLY A 192 8.43 6.08 4.06
CA GLY A 192 9.80 6.60 4.09
C GLY A 192 10.54 6.41 2.77
N ALA A 193 10.30 5.30 2.05
CA ALA A 193 10.91 5.04 0.74
C ALA A 193 10.50 6.04 -0.35
N THR A 194 9.47 6.85 -0.14
CA THR A 194 9.07 7.89 -1.09
C THR A 194 10.00 9.12 -1.05
N TYR A 195 10.76 9.30 0.05
CA TYR A 195 11.56 10.52 0.26
C TYR A 195 12.90 10.32 0.97
N ALA A 196 13.07 9.24 1.77
CA ALA A 196 14.25 9.07 2.61
C ALA A 196 15.34 8.22 1.93
N LYS A 197 16.60 8.50 2.31
CA LYS A 197 17.80 7.84 1.80
C LYS A 197 18.71 7.51 2.98
N VAL A 198 18.48 6.31 3.55
CA VAL A 198 19.21 5.85 4.73
C VAL A 198 19.57 4.37 4.64
N PRO A 199 20.77 3.97 5.09
CA PRO A 199 21.18 2.56 5.12
C PRO A 199 20.68 1.84 6.40
N HIS A 200 19.57 2.33 7.00
CA HIS A 200 18.95 1.73 8.18
C HIS A 200 17.53 2.27 8.39
N ARG A 201 16.51 1.45 8.11
CA ARG A 201 15.09 1.82 8.19
C ARG A 201 14.61 2.31 9.57
N ASN A 202 15.29 1.91 10.65
CA ASN A 202 14.92 2.31 12.00
C ASN A 202 15.55 3.64 12.44
N TRP A 203 16.17 4.38 11.55
CA TRP A 203 16.64 5.74 11.82
C TRP A 203 15.54 6.77 11.59
N GLU A 204 14.41 6.56 12.28
CA GLU A 204 13.21 7.36 12.08
C GLU A 204 13.33 8.76 12.69
N ALA A 205 14.02 8.89 13.86
CA ALA A 205 14.39 10.15 14.50
C ALA A 205 15.89 10.17 14.82
N ASP A 206 16.42 11.34 15.18
CA ASP A 206 17.83 11.51 15.56
C ASP A 206 18.25 10.66 16.77
N ALA A 207 17.35 10.45 17.72
CA ALA A 207 17.56 9.58 18.88
C ALA A 207 17.81 8.11 18.48
N ASP A 208 17.16 7.62 17.42
CA ASP A 208 17.32 6.26 16.92
C ASP A 208 18.72 6.03 16.33
N MET A 209 19.39 7.08 15.90
CA MET A 209 20.70 7.04 15.25
C MET A 209 21.87 6.91 16.24
N ARG A 210 21.62 6.89 17.54
CA ARG A 210 22.61 6.69 18.61
C ARG A 210 23.87 7.58 18.47
N GLY A 211 23.68 8.84 18.08
CA GLY A 211 24.75 9.82 17.91
C GLY A 211 25.38 9.85 16.52
N ALA A 212 24.90 9.06 15.55
CA ALA A 212 25.33 9.13 14.15
C ALA A 212 24.68 10.31 13.39
N SER A 213 23.67 10.97 13.97
CA SER A 213 22.97 12.10 13.34
C SER A 213 23.92 13.28 13.09
N SER A 214 23.88 13.83 11.88
CA SER A 214 24.67 14.99 11.44
C SER A 214 24.01 15.64 10.23
N ASP A 215 24.60 16.74 9.74
CA ASP A 215 24.09 17.39 8.51
C ASP A 215 24.28 16.54 7.25
N THR A 216 25.22 15.59 7.28
CA THR A 216 25.44 14.63 6.18
C THR A 216 24.82 13.27 6.43
N CYS A 217 24.17 13.06 7.59
CA CYS A 217 23.51 11.83 7.99
C CYS A 217 22.22 12.16 8.74
N LYS A 218 21.16 12.42 8.02
CA LYS A 218 19.87 12.85 8.54
C LYS A 218 18.97 11.65 8.81
N ASP A 219 18.23 11.69 9.92
CA ASP A 219 17.13 10.74 10.17
C ASP A 219 16.00 10.90 9.15
N ILE A 220 15.11 9.90 9.09
CA ILE A 220 14.01 9.83 8.12
C ILE A 220 13.06 11.03 8.28
N ALA A 221 12.65 11.38 9.52
CA ALA A 221 11.76 12.51 9.77
C ALA A 221 12.38 13.83 9.31
N ARG A 222 13.67 14.02 9.56
CA ARG A 222 14.40 15.23 9.13
C ARG A 222 14.47 15.32 7.61
N GLN A 223 14.64 14.20 6.88
CA GLN A 223 14.67 14.19 5.42
C GLN A 223 13.33 14.58 4.79
N LEU A 224 12.19 14.25 5.42
CA LEU A 224 10.88 14.70 4.96
C LEU A 224 10.74 16.23 4.98
N ILE A 225 11.43 16.90 5.89
CA ILE A 225 11.34 18.37 6.07
C ILE A 225 12.43 19.10 5.26
N GLU A 226 13.63 18.53 5.15
CA GLU A 226 14.81 19.19 4.58
C GLU A 226 15.30 18.55 3.28
N GLY A 227 14.80 17.38 2.90
CA GLY A 227 15.27 16.61 1.75
C GLY A 227 14.81 17.16 0.40
N PRO A 228 15.28 16.56 -0.70
CA PRO A 228 14.86 16.92 -2.06
C PRO A 228 13.35 16.80 -2.30
N SER A 229 12.69 15.86 -1.62
CA SER A 229 11.24 15.64 -1.67
C SER A 229 10.46 16.31 -0.53
N SER A 230 11.00 17.38 0.06
CA SER A 230 10.38 18.06 1.21
C SER A 230 9.13 18.88 0.88
N ASP A 231 8.67 18.87 -0.36
CA ASP A 231 7.56 19.71 -0.84
C ASP A 231 6.27 18.93 -1.13
N PHE A 232 6.01 17.86 -0.39
CA PHE A 232 4.73 17.17 -0.48
C PHE A 232 3.54 18.09 -0.24
N ASP A 233 2.48 17.92 -1.04
CA ASP A 233 1.21 18.62 -0.87
C ASP A 233 0.34 17.98 0.22
N VAL A 234 0.41 16.65 0.35
CA VAL A 234 -0.36 15.88 1.34
C VAL A 234 0.54 14.83 1.99
N ILE A 235 0.60 14.88 3.31
CA ILE A 235 1.27 13.90 4.17
C ILE A 235 0.26 13.54 5.27
N LEU A 236 -0.23 12.30 5.31
CA LEU A 236 -1.21 11.87 6.31
C LEU A 236 -0.85 10.47 6.85
N GLY A 237 -0.85 10.31 8.18
CA GLY A 237 -0.58 9.03 8.82
C GLY A 237 -0.33 9.13 10.31
N GLY A 238 0.45 8.18 10.85
CA GLY A 238 0.91 8.20 12.23
C GLY A 238 2.35 8.71 12.38
N GLY A 239 2.90 8.65 13.61
CA GLY A 239 4.32 8.86 13.88
C GLY A 239 4.70 10.24 14.39
N ARG A 240 3.77 11.02 14.98
CA ARG A 240 4.08 12.37 15.42
C ARG A 240 5.19 12.45 16.46
N ALA A 241 5.43 11.39 17.26
CA ALA A 241 6.53 11.36 18.21
C ALA A 241 7.91 11.52 17.54
N LYS A 242 8.09 11.04 16.31
CA LYS A 242 9.34 11.17 15.55
C LYS A 242 9.63 12.60 15.09
N PHE A 243 8.64 13.48 15.13
CA PHE A 243 8.74 14.89 14.69
C PHE A 243 8.76 15.88 15.86
N LEU A 244 8.44 15.44 17.08
CA LEU A 244 8.34 16.28 18.27
C LEU A 244 9.56 16.12 19.19
N PRO A 245 10.00 17.21 19.88
CA PRO A 245 11.05 17.12 20.90
C PRO A 245 10.68 16.14 22.02
N ALA A 246 11.69 15.45 22.57
CA ALA A 246 11.52 14.50 23.67
C ALA A 246 10.89 15.11 24.95
N GLU A 247 10.94 16.45 25.10
CA GLU A 247 10.36 17.17 26.23
C GLU A 247 8.93 17.69 25.94
N THR A 248 8.45 17.56 24.70
CA THR A 248 7.11 18.03 24.30
C THR A 248 6.08 16.95 24.57
N PRO A 249 5.09 17.21 25.46
CA PRO A 249 3.98 16.30 25.67
C PRO A 249 3.21 16.05 24.37
N ASP A 250 2.77 14.82 24.17
CA ASP A 250 1.89 14.50 23.06
C ASP A 250 0.54 15.20 23.22
N PRO A 251 -0.03 15.81 22.17
CA PRO A 251 -1.29 16.57 22.28
C PRO A 251 -2.49 15.71 22.67
N GLU A 252 -2.46 14.42 22.42
CA GLU A 252 -3.55 13.49 22.70
C GLU A 252 -3.28 12.64 23.95
N TYR A 253 -2.03 12.19 24.12
CA TYR A 253 -1.59 11.34 25.24
C TYR A 253 -0.59 12.12 26.11
N PRO A 254 -1.05 12.96 27.08
CA PRO A 254 -0.16 13.85 27.83
C PRO A 254 0.95 13.14 28.65
N ASP A 255 0.78 11.84 28.88
CA ASP A 255 1.77 10.99 29.57
C ASP A 255 2.86 10.47 28.60
N GLN A 256 2.71 10.69 27.31
CA GLN A 256 3.69 10.40 26.26
C GLN A 256 4.35 11.71 25.80
N THR A 257 5.55 11.61 25.24
CA THR A 257 6.30 12.76 24.72
C THR A 257 6.83 12.45 23.31
N GLY A 258 7.34 13.47 22.64
CA GLY A 258 8.12 13.29 21.44
C GLY A 258 9.37 12.44 21.67
N GLU A 259 10.05 12.06 20.60
CA GLU A 259 11.25 11.21 20.64
C GLU A 259 12.52 11.90 20.15
N ARG A 260 12.45 13.17 19.69
CA ARG A 260 13.64 13.87 19.16
C ARG A 260 14.54 14.38 20.28
N ALA A 261 15.80 13.96 20.24
CA ALA A 261 16.84 14.40 21.19
C ALA A 261 17.49 15.73 20.79
N ASP A 262 17.37 16.17 19.53
CA ASP A 262 17.90 17.44 19.02
C ASP A 262 17.07 18.68 19.43
N GLY A 263 15.93 18.46 20.09
CA GLY A 263 15.03 19.52 20.56
C GLY A 263 14.24 20.24 19.47
N ARG A 264 14.24 19.73 18.23
CA ARG A 264 13.54 20.34 17.10
C ARG A 264 12.09 19.87 17.04
N ASN A 265 11.16 20.81 16.77
CA ASN A 265 9.78 20.52 16.38
C ASN A 265 9.67 20.60 14.84
N LEU A 266 9.83 19.46 14.18
CA LEU A 266 9.86 19.40 12.71
C LEU A 266 8.49 19.71 12.09
N MET A 267 7.38 19.51 12.80
CA MET A 267 6.05 19.89 12.31
C MET A 267 5.87 21.41 12.30
N GLU A 268 6.32 22.11 13.35
CA GLU A 268 6.31 23.59 13.37
C GLU A 268 7.24 24.16 12.30
N GLU A 269 8.42 23.59 12.12
CA GLU A 269 9.36 24.02 11.09
C GLU A 269 8.77 23.86 9.69
N TRP A 270 8.08 22.73 9.44
CA TRP A 270 7.39 22.50 8.15
C TRP A 270 6.27 23.50 7.94
N ALA A 271 5.44 23.77 8.96
CA ALA A 271 4.33 24.72 8.87
C ALA A 271 4.81 26.16 8.67
N ALA A 272 6.00 26.51 9.18
CA ALA A 272 6.57 27.84 9.07
C ALA A 272 7.18 28.17 7.70
N LYS A 273 7.32 27.19 6.79
CA LYS A 273 7.95 27.40 5.46
C LYS A 273 7.16 28.40 4.60
N ASP A 274 5.84 28.35 4.66
CA ASP A 274 4.96 29.28 3.95
C ASP A 274 3.54 29.30 4.57
N GLY A 275 2.72 30.25 4.17
CA GLY A 275 1.38 30.45 4.73
C GLY A 275 0.30 29.46 4.27
N THR A 276 0.62 28.56 3.33
CA THR A 276 -0.33 27.57 2.80
C THR A 276 -0.30 26.26 3.58
N ARG A 277 0.67 26.05 4.46
CA ARG A 277 0.93 24.79 5.17
C ARG A 277 0.12 24.69 6.47
N LYS A 278 -0.50 23.53 6.68
CA LYS A 278 -1.30 23.22 7.88
C LYS A 278 -0.87 21.89 8.47
N THR A 279 -0.72 21.84 9.79
CA THR A 279 -0.55 20.61 10.56
C THR A 279 -1.85 20.25 11.25
N VAL A 280 -2.18 18.96 11.32
CA VAL A 280 -3.37 18.43 12.00
C VAL A 280 -3.01 17.18 12.78
N PHE A 281 -3.71 16.93 13.91
CA PHE A 281 -3.37 15.87 14.85
C PHE A 281 -4.56 14.95 15.20
N ASP A 282 -5.78 15.36 14.86
CA ASP A 282 -7.00 14.68 15.21
C ASP A 282 -8.04 14.75 14.09
N ARG A 283 -9.12 13.99 14.24
CA ARG A 283 -10.23 13.94 13.27
C ARG A 283 -10.91 15.28 13.07
N ALA A 284 -11.07 16.07 14.14
CA ALA A 284 -11.73 17.38 14.07
C ALA A 284 -10.90 18.39 13.26
N GLY A 285 -9.60 18.41 13.51
CA GLY A 285 -8.65 19.22 12.74
C GLY A 285 -8.60 18.81 11.27
N PHE A 286 -8.59 17.50 10.98
CA PHE A 286 -8.65 16.99 9.62
C PHE A 286 -9.93 17.42 8.90
N ALA A 287 -11.09 17.30 9.55
CA ALA A 287 -12.38 17.69 8.98
C ALA A 287 -12.51 19.20 8.74
N ALA A 288 -11.72 20.03 9.44
CA ALA A 288 -11.71 21.48 9.27
C ALA A 288 -10.86 21.96 8.08
N ILE A 289 -10.08 21.08 7.44
CA ILE A 289 -9.25 21.42 6.28
C ILE A 289 -10.10 21.50 5.02
N ASP A 290 -9.99 22.60 4.28
CA ASP A 290 -10.53 22.72 2.92
C ASP A 290 -9.52 22.14 1.91
N PHE A 291 -9.60 20.84 1.64
CA PHE A 291 -8.76 20.15 0.66
C PHE A 291 -9.03 20.59 -0.79
N ALA A 292 -10.11 21.32 -1.06
CA ALA A 292 -10.36 21.91 -2.37
C ALA A 292 -9.60 23.24 -2.57
N SER A 293 -8.87 23.73 -1.56
CA SER A 293 -7.98 24.89 -1.64
C SER A 293 -6.54 24.48 -2.00
N ASP A 294 -5.62 25.44 -2.10
CA ASP A 294 -4.19 25.18 -2.37
C ASP A 294 -3.38 24.90 -1.09
N VAL A 295 -4.06 24.46 -0.02
CA VAL A 295 -3.41 24.08 1.24
C VAL A 295 -2.49 22.89 1.07
N LYS A 296 -1.32 22.93 1.70
CA LYS A 296 -0.50 21.74 1.94
C LYS A 296 -0.76 21.22 3.34
N VAL A 297 -0.95 19.92 3.49
CA VAL A 297 -1.38 19.32 4.76
C VAL A 297 -0.38 18.29 5.26
N PHE A 298 -0.01 18.40 6.54
CA PHE A 298 0.76 17.41 7.26
C PHE A 298 -0.04 16.98 8.50
N GLY A 299 -0.69 15.81 8.41
CA GLY A 299 -1.52 15.22 9.46
C GLY A 299 -0.88 13.98 10.06
N LEU A 300 -0.64 14.00 11.39
CA LEU A 300 -0.14 12.85 12.15
C LEU A 300 -1.08 12.58 13.31
N PHE A 301 -1.88 11.52 13.19
CA PHE A 301 -3.03 11.26 14.04
C PHE A 301 -2.70 10.46 15.30
N GLU A 302 -1.53 9.81 15.34
CA GLU A 302 -1.05 9.02 16.46
C GLU A 302 0.43 9.30 16.75
N PRO A 303 0.90 9.16 18.02
CA PRO A 303 2.33 9.26 18.30
C PRO A 303 3.15 8.18 17.61
N SER A 304 2.60 6.99 17.42
CA SER A 304 3.19 5.88 16.68
C SER A 304 2.33 5.56 15.44
N HIS A 305 2.04 4.29 15.18
CA HIS A 305 1.13 3.90 14.08
C HIS A 305 -0.31 4.33 14.40
N MET A 306 -1.13 4.59 13.39
CA MET A 306 -2.56 4.76 13.55
C MET A 306 -3.20 3.50 14.15
N GLN A 307 -4.40 3.61 14.69
CA GLN A 307 -5.13 2.45 15.22
C GLN A 307 -5.37 1.41 14.12
N TYR A 308 -5.61 0.14 14.49
CA TYR A 308 -6.21 -0.80 13.56
C TYR A 308 -7.61 -0.33 13.20
N GLU A 309 -8.07 -0.58 11.98
CA GLU A 309 -9.42 -0.19 11.57
C GLU A 309 -10.50 -0.69 12.53
N LEU A 310 -10.35 -1.93 13.02
CA LEU A 310 -11.26 -2.53 14.01
C LEU A 310 -11.34 -1.71 15.32
N ASP A 311 -10.25 -1.07 15.72
CA ASP A 311 -10.12 -0.35 16.99
C ASP A 311 -10.31 1.18 16.83
N ARG A 312 -10.30 1.70 15.61
CA ARG A 312 -10.25 3.14 15.26
C ARG A 312 -11.39 3.97 15.88
N GLU A 313 -12.61 3.45 15.93
CA GLU A 313 -13.75 4.17 16.51
C GLU A 313 -13.67 4.33 18.05
N ALA A 314 -12.77 3.59 18.71
CA ALA A 314 -12.52 3.70 20.15
C ALA A 314 -11.45 4.74 20.48
N ASP A 315 -10.77 5.30 19.48
CA ASP A 315 -9.79 6.36 19.67
C ASP A 315 -10.43 7.66 20.17
N THR A 316 -9.82 8.28 21.20
CA THR A 316 -10.44 9.39 21.95
C THR A 316 -10.41 10.71 21.18
N ALA A 317 -9.31 11.07 20.55
CA ALA A 317 -9.21 12.27 19.70
C ALA A 317 -9.83 12.03 18.33
N GLY A 318 -9.87 10.78 17.92
CA GLY A 318 -10.34 10.30 16.64
C GLY A 318 -9.36 10.56 15.52
N GLU A 319 -9.30 9.61 14.63
CA GLU A 319 -8.47 9.67 13.43
C GLU A 319 -9.31 9.39 12.17
N PRO A 320 -8.93 9.92 11.00
CA PRO A 320 -9.61 9.61 9.75
C PRO A 320 -9.33 8.17 9.31
N SER A 321 -10.28 7.53 8.63
CA SER A 321 -10.04 6.25 7.96
C SER A 321 -9.09 6.42 6.77
N LEU A 322 -8.51 5.31 6.28
CA LEU A 322 -7.68 5.32 5.07
C LEU A 322 -8.47 5.81 3.85
N GLU A 323 -9.76 5.47 3.75
CA GLU A 323 -10.66 5.99 2.72
C GLU A 323 -10.80 7.51 2.81
N GLU A 324 -11.07 8.07 3.99
CA GLU A 324 -11.22 9.51 4.20
C GLU A 324 -9.93 10.26 3.83
N MET A 325 -8.77 9.74 4.25
CA MET A 325 -7.46 10.30 3.87
C MET A 325 -7.22 10.26 2.36
N THR A 326 -7.58 9.15 1.71
CA THR A 326 -7.44 8.98 0.25
C THR A 326 -8.31 9.96 -0.51
N ARG A 327 -9.58 10.13 -0.12
CA ARG A 327 -10.50 11.12 -0.71
C ARG A 327 -9.98 12.55 -0.57
N ALA A 328 -9.48 12.90 0.60
CA ALA A 328 -8.90 14.20 0.89
C ALA A 328 -7.66 14.48 0.02
N ALA A 329 -6.76 13.51 -0.07
CA ALA A 329 -5.54 13.64 -0.88
C ALA A 329 -5.86 13.78 -2.37
N ILE A 330 -6.73 12.94 -2.93
CA ILE A 330 -7.12 13.05 -4.34
C ILE A 330 -7.77 14.41 -4.61
N THR A 331 -8.63 14.90 -3.71
CA THR A 331 -9.26 16.23 -3.83
C THR A 331 -8.19 17.32 -3.90
N ARG A 332 -7.19 17.29 -3.02
CA ARG A 332 -6.12 18.30 -3.00
C ARG A 332 -5.19 18.19 -4.21
N LEU A 333 -4.73 16.99 -4.53
CA LEU A 333 -3.73 16.76 -5.57
C LEU A 333 -4.28 17.00 -6.98
N SER A 334 -5.56 16.73 -7.21
CA SER A 334 -6.24 16.95 -8.50
C SER A 334 -6.33 18.43 -8.91
N ARG A 335 -6.03 19.37 -8.01
CA ARG A 335 -5.92 20.79 -8.33
C ARG A 335 -4.70 21.13 -9.19
N ASN A 336 -3.69 20.28 -9.17
CA ASN A 336 -2.54 20.47 -10.05
C ASN A 336 -2.91 20.06 -11.49
N GLU A 337 -2.86 21.04 -12.41
CA GLU A 337 -3.22 20.82 -13.83
C GLU A 337 -2.21 19.92 -14.55
N ASP A 338 -0.96 19.85 -14.07
CA ASP A 338 0.08 18.99 -14.62
C ASP A 338 -0.05 17.52 -14.17
N GLY A 339 -0.84 17.27 -13.12
CA GLY A 339 -1.10 15.94 -12.56
C GLY A 339 -0.43 15.70 -11.21
N PHE A 340 -0.51 14.44 -10.74
CA PHE A 340 0.01 14.08 -9.43
C PHE A 340 0.53 12.65 -9.35
N VAL A 341 1.37 12.41 -8.31
CA VAL A 341 1.79 11.08 -7.86
C VAL A 341 1.41 10.94 -6.39
N LEU A 342 0.64 9.89 -6.08
CA LEU A 342 0.16 9.57 -4.74
C LEU A 342 0.54 8.14 -4.37
N MET A 343 1.07 7.93 -3.16
CA MET A 343 1.19 6.62 -2.53
C MET A 343 0.21 6.52 -1.38
N VAL A 344 -0.52 5.41 -1.31
CA VAL A 344 -1.48 5.05 -0.25
C VAL A 344 -1.10 3.68 0.31
N GLU A 345 -0.82 3.63 1.60
CA GLU A 345 -0.41 2.39 2.27
C GLU A 345 -1.42 1.95 3.32
N GLY A 346 -1.81 0.67 3.24
CA GLY A 346 -2.46 -0.06 4.32
C GLY A 346 -1.41 -0.72 5.22
N GLY A 347 -0.70 0.08 6.01
CA GLY A 347 0.49 -0.37 6.76
C GLY A 347 0.15 -1.23 7.99
N ARG A 348 -1.10 -1.20 8.47
CA ARG A 348 -1.50 -1.97 9.65
C ARG A 348 -1.84 -3.42 9.35
N ILE A 349 -2.01 -3.80 8.09
CA ILE A 349 -2.21 -5.19 7.66
C ILE A 349 -1.03 -6.06 8.13
N ASP A 350 0.21 -5.62 7.82
CA ASP A 350 1.46 -6.27 8.23
C ASP A 350 1.56 -6.44 9.77
N HIS A 351 1.31 -5.36 10.50
CA HIS A 351 1.39 -5.38 11.96
C HIS A 351 0.40 -6.38 12.59
N ALA A 352 -0.79 -6.52 12.02
CA ALA A 352 -1.78 -7.48 12.48
C ALA A 352 -1.33 -8.93 12.19
N HIS A 353 -0.71 -9.17 11.03
CA HIS A 353 -0.11 -10.47 10.71
C HIS A 353 1.03 -10.80 11.66
N HIS A 354 1.95 -9.87 11.90
CA HIS A 354 3.03 -10.04 12.89
C HIS A 354 2.52 -10.38 14.29
N ALA A 355 1.37 -9.83 14.68
CA ALA A 355 0.70 -10.18 15.94
C ALA A 355 -0.01 -11.55 15.91
N GLY A 356 -0.07 -12.22 14.76
CA GLY A 356 -0.85 -13.43 14.55
C GLY A 356 -2.37 -13.21 14.61
N ASN A 357 -2.82 -11.99 14.38
CA ASN A 357 -4.21 -11.56 14.55
C ASN A 357 -4.89 -11.38 13.19
N ALA A 358 -5.58 -12.43 12.73
CA ALA A 358 -6.17 -12.41 11.40
C ALA A 358 -7.34 -11.43 11.29
N ILE A 359 -8.20 -11.27 12.31
CA ILE A 359 -9.36 -10.38 12.18
C ILE A 359 -8.91 -8.93 11.91
N ARG A 360 -7.91 -8.41 12.64
CA ARG A 360 -7.38 -7.06 12.38
C ARG A 360 -6.74 -6.97 11.01
N ALA A 361 -5.99 -7.99 10.57
CA ALA A 361 -5.42 -8.01 9.22
C ALA A 361 -6.50 -7.96 8.12
N LEU A 362 -7.62 -8.67 8.31
CA LEU A 362 -8.72 -8.67 7.35
C LEU A 362 -9.48 -7.34 7.35
N GLU A 363 -9.75 -6.75 8.53
CA GLU A 363 -10.43 -5.45 8.64
C GLU A 363 -9.57 -4.31 8.04
N ASP A 364 -8.27 -4.27 8.32
CA ASP A 364 -7.36 -3.30 7.70
C ASP A 364 -7.23 -3.52 6.17
N THR A 365 -7.31 -4.78 5.70
CA THR A 365 -7.38 -5.06 4.25
C THR A 365 -8.69 -4.54 3.64
N LEU A 366 -9.82 -4.62 4.34
CA LEU A 366 -11.09 -4.07 3.86
C LEU A 366 -11.08 -2.54 3.87
N ALA A 367 -10.47 -1.89 4.86
CA ALA A 367 -10.26 -0.45 4.88
C ALA A 367 -9.37 0.01 3.70
N PHE A 368 -8.35 -0.79 3.37
CA PHE A 368 -7.51 -0.56 2.20
C PHE A 368 -8.30 -0.72 0.89
N ASP A 369 -9.14 -1.74 0.78
CA ASP A 369 -10.01 -1.94 -0.40
C ASP A 369 -11.05 -0.82 -0.57
N ALA A 370 -11.58 -0.28 0.54
CA ALA A 370 -12.46 0.91 0.52
C ALA A 370 -11.73 2.15 0.01
N ALA A 371 -10.47 2.35 0.38
CA ALA A 371 -9.64 3.43 -0.15
C ALA A 371 -9.39 3.29 -1.66
N ILE A 372 -9.19 2.06 -2.15
CA ILE A 372 -9.09 1.76 -3.59
C ILE A 372 -10.41 2.08 -4.31
N ALA A 373 -11.55 1.65 -3.74
CA ALA A 373 -12.86 1.96 -4.29
C ALA A 373 -13.08 3.47 -4.41
N ALA A 374 -12.70 4.24 -3.37
CA ALA A 374 -12.76 5.70 -3.39
C ALA A 374 -11.90 6.31 -4.51
N ALA A 375 -10.69 5.81 -4.73
CA ALA A 375 -9.83 6.29 -5.80
C ALA A 375 -10.41 5.98 -7.19
N LEU A 376 -10.99 4.80 -7.39
CA LEU A 376 -11.67 4.43 -8.64
C LEU A 376 -12.89 5.31 -8.91
N GLU A 377 -13.63 5.70 -7.86
CA GLU A 377 -14.78 6.61 -7.97
C GLU A 377 -14.35 8.06 -8.31
N MET A 378 -13.28 8.55 -7.70
CA MET A 378 -12.86 9.95 -7.76
C MET A 378 -11.96 10.29 -8.96
N THR A 379 -11.43 9.30 -9.66
CA THR A 379 -10.48 9.51 -10.76
C THR A 379 -11.05 9.07 -12.11
N ASN A 380 -10.46 9.61 -13.18
CA ASN A 380 -10.83 9.23 -14.53
C ASN A 380 -9.90 8.11 -15.03
N ALA A 381 -10.47 6.95 -15.36
CA ALA A 381 -9.74 5.80 -15.89
C ALA A 381 -9.02 6.06 -17.24
N GLU A 382 -9.33 7.16 -17.94
CA GLU A 382 -8.65 7.52 -19.19
C GLU A 382 -7.35 8.31 -18.98
N ASP A 383 -7.12 8.84 -17.77
CA ASP A 383 -5.95 9.68 -17.47
C ASP A 383 -5.22 9.34 -16.16
N THR A 384 -5.74 8.43 -15.36
CA THR A 384 -5.15 8.05 -14.07
C THR A 384 -4.77 6.58 -14.07
N LEU A 385 -3.48 6.31 -13.86
CA LEU A 385 -2.95 4.96 -13.61
C LEU A 385 -3.11 4.64 -12.12
N ILE A 386 -3.83 3.58 -11.80
CA ILE A 386 -3.91 3.01 -10.45
C ILE A 386 -3.22 1.65 -10.47
N ILE A 387 -2.26 1.46 -9.57
CA ILE A 387 -1.60 0.17 -9.30
C ILE A 387 -1.86 -0.19 -7.84
N VAL A 388 -2.31 -1.41 -7.60
CA VAL A 388 -2.54 -1.99 -6.26
C VAL A 388 -1.67 -3.21 -6.12
N THR A 389 -0.83 -3.26 -5.10
CA THR A 389 0.04 -4.41 -4.83
C THR A 389 0.32 -4.55 -3.34
N ALA A 390 1.08 -5.58 -2.98
CA ALA A 390 1.74 -5.70 -1.69
C ALA A 390 3.24 -5.53 -1.86
N ASP A 391 3.92 -5.23 -0.79
CA ASP A 391 5.38 -5.16 -0.76
C ASP A 391 6.00 -6.54 -0.52
N HIS A 392 5.41 -7.37 0.34
CA HIS A 392 5.69 -8.78 0.56
C HIS A 392 4.43 -9.51 1.05
N SER A 393 4.53 -10.78 1.38
CA SER A 393 3.47 -11.58 1.99
C SER A 393 3.79 -11.89 3.46
N HIS A 394 2.85 -12.57 4.12
CA HIS A 394 3.01 -13.20 5.43
C HIS A 394 2.79 -14.72 5.34
N SER A 395 3.10 -15.42 6.41
CA SER A 395 2.94 -16.88 6.47
C SER A 395 1.49 -17.34 6.71
N LEU A 396 0.49 -16.46 6.48
CA LEU A 396 -0.93 -16.78 6.59
C LEU A 396 -1.35 -17.84 5.56
N THR A 397 -2.10 -18.84 6.02
CA THR A 397 -2.65 -19.90 5.16
C THR A 397 -4.11 -20.15 5.46
N ILE A 398 -4.86 -20.60 4.43
CA ILE A 398 -6.23 -21.11 4.54
C ILE A 398 -6.15 -22.62 4.53
N ASN A 399 -6.62 -23.29 5.58
CA ASN A 399 -6.33 -24.69 5.86
C ASN A 399 -7.56 -25.59 5.85
N GLY A 400 -7.29 -26.91 5.78
CA GLY A 400 -8.28 -27.98 5.89
C GLY A 400 -9.11 -28.11 4.62
N TYR A 401 -10.28 -28.71 4.79
CA TYR A 401 -11.29 -28.85 3.73
C TYR A 401 -12.63 -28.31 4.23
N PRO A 402 -12.69 -27.02 4.66
CA PRO A 402 -13.95 -26.43 5.09
C PRO A 402 -14.95 -26.41 3.94
N GLN A 403 -16.22 -26.58 4.28
CA GLN A 403 -17.28 -26.41 3.28
C GLN A 403 -17.34 -24.95 2.83
N ARG A 404 -17.81 -24.73 1.59
CA ARG A 404 -18.14 -23.41 1.09
C ARG A 404 -19.11 -22.71 2.07
N GLY A 405 -18.80 -21.46 2.43
CA GLY A 405 -19.55 -20.70 3.44
C GLY A 405 -19.15 -21.01 4.89
N ASN A 406 -18.11 -21.83 5.12
CA ASN A 406 -17.55 -21.96 6.46
C ASN A 406 -17.05 -20.59 6.95
N PRO A 407 -17.35 -20.17 8.19
CA PRO A 407 -16.81 -18.91 8.72
C PRO A 407 -15.29 -18.88 8.60
N ILE A 408 -14.76 -17.89 7.87
CA ILE A 408 -13.32 -17.85 7.56
C ILE A 408 -12.46 -17.70 8.82
N LEU A 409 -12.94 -16.98 9.83
CA LEU A 409 -12.30 -16.85 11.14
C LEU A 409 -12.60 -18.03 12.07
N GLY A 410 -13.48 -18.96 11.65
CA GLY A 410 -13.96 -20.08 12.45
C GLY A 410 -13.07 -21.31 12.40
N LEU A 411 -13.53 -22.34 13.10
CA LEU A 411 -12.96 -23.69 13.03
C LEU A 411 -13.31 -24.34 11.68
N VAL A 412 -12.44 -25.24 11.21
CA VAL A 412 -12.71 -26.03 10.02
C VAL A 412 -13.90 -26.98 10.30
N THR A 413 -14.97 -26.84 9.52
CA THR A 413 -16.09 -27.78 9.55
C THR A 413 -16.05 -28.63 8.29
N ALA A 414 -15.83 -29.95 8.41
CA ALA A 414 -15.88 -30.86 7.29
C ALA A 414 -17.28 -31.44 7.15
N GLY A 415 -17.85 -31.34 5.96
CA GLY A 415 -19.02 -32.02 5.41
C GLY A 415 -20.24 -32.18 6.32
N ALA A 416 -21.44 -32.24 5.73
CA ALA A 416 -22.73 -32.39 6.44
C ALA A 416 -22.86 -33.65 7.34
N SER A 417 -21.83 -34.47 7.45
CA SER A 417 -21.81 -35.70 8.26
C SER A 417 -20.98 -35.60 9.54
N SER A 418 -20.30 -34.47 9.80
CA SER A 418 -19.49 -34.30 11.01
C SER A 418 -20.09 -33.24 11.92
N GLU A 419 -20.94 -33.64 12.85
CA GLU A 419 -21.24 -32.85 14.05
C GLU A 419 -19.92 -32.69 14.83
N GLY A 420 -19.39 -31.46 14.93
CA GLY A 420 -18.23 -31.17 15.76
C GLY A 420 -16.96 -30.74 15.03
N GLY A 421 -16.99 -30.53 13.70
CA GLY A 421 -15.83 -30.02 12.94
C GLY A 421 -14.80 -31.11 12.58
N SER A 422 -13.81 -30.71 11.77
CA SER A 422 -12.63 -31.56 11.50
C SER A 422 -11.67 -31.50 12.68
N LEU A 423 -11.22 -32.68 13.11
CA LEU A 423 -10.25 -32.81 14.20
C LEU A 423 -8.86 -33.10 13.62
N GLY A 424 -7.84 -32.57 14.24
CA GLY A 424 -6.46 -32.97 14.03
C GLY A 424 -6.20 -34.42 14.48
N ALA A 425 -5.03 -34.96 14.17
CA ALA A 425 -4.63 -36.30 14.61
C ALA A 425 -4.52 -36.45 16.14
N ASP A 426 -4.45 -35.33 16.84
CA ASP A 426 -4.47 -35.21 18.31
C ASP A 426 -5.89 -35.13 18.89
N GLY A 427 -6.92 -35.22 18.05
CA GLY A 427 -8.33 -35.14 18.44
C GLY A 427 -8.83 -33.72 18.74
N LEU A 428 -8.04 -32.67 18.47
CA LEU A 428 -8.41 -31.28 18.73
C LEU A 428 -8.91 -30.57 17.47
N PRO A 429 -9.89 -29.65 17.58
CA PRO A 429 -10.30 -28.79 16.48
C PRO A 429 -9.19 -27.82 16.08
N TYR A 430 -9.26 -27.27 14.85
CA TYR A 430 -8.30 -26.31 14.35
C TYR A 430 -8.97 -25.21 13.51
N THR A 431 -8.32 -24.04 13.44
CA THR A 431 -8.83 -22.88 12.74
C THR A 431 -8.68 -23.01 11.22
N THR A 432 -9.61 -22.39 10.46
CA THR A 432 -9.51 -22.28 9.00
C THR A 432 -8.29 -21.45 8.60
N LEU A 433 -8.02 -20.35 9.31
CA LEU A 433 -6.82 -19.53 9.13
C LEU A 433 -5.75 -19.96 10.14
N SER A 434 -4.51 -20.06 9.69
CA SER A 434 -3.35 -20.27 10.56
C SER A 434 -2.09 -19.66 9.94
N TYR A 435 -1.02 -19.59 10.74
CA TYR A 435 0.28 -19.11 10.31
C TYR A 435 1.34 -20.22 10.38
N ALA A 436 2.38 -20.17 9.52
CA ALA A 436 3.49 -21.10 9.62
C ALA A 436 4.33 -20.90 10.89
N ASN A 437 4.39 -19.68 11.39
CA ASN A 437 5.09 -19.35 12.64
C ASN A 437 4.38 -18.18 13.35
N GLY A 438 4.79 -17.86 14.57
CA GLY A 438 4.29 -16.69 15.27
C GLY A 438 3.80 -16.97 16.70
N PRO A 439 3.22 -15.95 17.35
CA PRO A 439 2.83 -16.01 18.75
C PRO A 439 1.65 -16.95 19.02
N GLY A 440 0.84 -17.28 18.01
CA GLY A 440 -0.29 -18.21 18.15
C GLY A 440 0.10 -19.68 18.34
N ALA A 441 1.39 -20.02 18.26
CA ALA A 441 1.88 -21.36 18.57
C ALA A 441 1.89 -21.68 20.08
N CYS A 442 1.87 -20.66 20.92
CA CYS A 442 1.94 -20.80 22.37
C CYS A 442 0.85 -19.96 23.04
N ARG A 443 0.35 -20.44 24.15
CA ARG A 443 -0.57 -19.70 25.01
C ARG A 443 0.15 -19.28 26.29
N GLU A 444 0.00 -18.02 26.70
CA GLU A 444 0.40 -17.58 28.04
C GLU A 444 -0.47 -18.28 29.09
N THR A 445 0.16 -18.95 30.02
CA THR A 445 -0.51 -19.74 31.05
C THR A 445 -0.43 -19.10 32.44
N ASP A 446 0.68 -18.45 32.74
CA ASP A 446 0.93 -17.83 34.04
C ASP A 446 2.08 -16.81 33.92
N LYS A 447 2.47 -16.21 35.04
CA LYS A 447 3.66 -15.39 35.17
C LYS A 447 4.55 -15.99 36.24
N ASP A 448 5.87 -16.00 36.00
CA ASP A 448 6.83 -16.43 37.01
C ASP A 448 6.89 -15.45 38.22
N ALA A 449 7.72 -15.74 39.19
CA ALA A 449 7.85 -14.94 40.41
C ALA A 449 8.38 -13.51 40.14
N GLU A 450 9.03 -13.31 38.99
CA GLU A 450 9.55 -12.03 38.51
C GLU A 450 8.55 -11.30 37.59
N GLY A 451 7.33 -11.89 37.38
CA GLY A 451 6.28 -11.32 36.53
C GLY A 451 6.45 -11.56 35.02
N LYS A 452 7.40 -12.40 34.62
CA LYS A 452 7.63 -12.77 33.24
C LYS A 452 6.65 -13.85 32.78
N PRO A 453 6.02 -13.71 31.58
CA PRO A 453 5.06 -14.69 31.08
C PRO A 453 5.66 -16.10 30.93
N GLU A 454 4.91 -17.10 31.40
CA GLU A 454 5.13 -18.51 31.11
C GLU A 454 4.24 -18.95 29.95
N TYR A 455 4.76 -19.82 29.07
CA TYR A 455 4.06 -20.24 27.86
C TYR A 455 3.93 -21.76 27.78
N ASP A 456 2.73 -22.23 27.40
CA ASP A 456 2.50 -23.61 26.94
C ASP A 456 2.37 -23.59 25.40
N CYS A 457 3.28 -24.28 24.72
CA CYS A 457 3.32 -24.37 23.26
C CYS A 457 2.70 -25.68 22.73
N LYS A 458 1.82 -26.30 23.48
CA LYS A 458 0.98 -27.40 23.00
C LYS A 458 -0.30 -26.87 22.41
N ARG A 459 -0.78 -27.50 21.34
CA ARG A 459 -2.14 -27.24 20.86
C ARG A 459 -3.14 -27.45 21.99
N TYR A 460 -4.09 -26.56 22.13
CA TYR A 460 -5.15 -26.61 23.12
C TYR A 460 -6.52 -26.73 22.44
N ASP A 461 -7.50 -27.20 23.19
CA ASP A 461 -8.87 -27.36 22.71
C ASP A 461 -9.51 -25.98 22.45
N LEU A 462 -9.93 -25.75 21.21
CA LEU A 462 -10.63 -24.53 20.79
C LEU A 462 -12.15 -24.65 20.90
N THR A 463 -12.68 -25.75 21.43
CA THR A 463 -14.13 -25.93 21.59
C THR A 463 -14.72 -24.83 22.45
N GLY A 464 -15.68 -24.08 21.90
CA GLY A 464 -16.34 -22.97 22.59
C GLY A 464 -15.52 -21.68 22.70
N ILE A 465 -14.33 -21.63 22.10
CA ILE A 465 -13.55 -20.39 21.97
C ILE A 465 -14.01 -19.63 20.73
N ASP A 466 -14.26 -18.34 20.90
CA ASP A 466 -14.52 -17.44 19.77
C ASP A 466 -13.21 -17.13 19.04
N THR A 467 -12.98 -17.82 17.93
CA THR A 467 -11.77 -17.65 17.10
C THR A 467 -11.82 -16.40 16.20
N GLY A 468 -12.95 -15.68 16.18
CA GLY A 468 -13.12 -14.38 15.54
C GLY A 468 -13.06 -13.21 16.52
N ALA A 469 -12.78 -13.45 17.81
CA ALA A 469 -12.64 -12.37 18.78
C ALA A 469 -11.47 -11.42 18.44
N PRO A 470 -11.58 -10.11 18.74
CA PRO A 470 -10.56 -9.10 18.40
C PRO A 470 -9.13 -9.46 18.84
N ASP A 471 -8.98 -10.12 20.00
CA ASP A 471 -7.68 -10.46 20.57
C ASP A 471 -7.26 -11.92 20.33
N PHE A 472 -8.02 -12.67 19.53
CA PHE A 472 -7.67 -14.05 19.21
C PHE A 472 -6.45 -14.08 18.29
N ARG A 473 -5.46 -14.91 18.64
CA ARG A 473 -4.30 -15.22 17.81
C ARG A 473 -4.51 -16.56 17.13
N GLN A 474 -4.48 -16.56 15.79
CA GLN A 474 -4.62 -17.78 15.01
C GLN A 474 -3.50 -18.76 15.32
N GLN A 475 -3.83 -20.05 15.27
CA GLN A 475 -2.85 -21.10 15.50
C GLN A 475 -1.65 -20.94 14.56
N SER A 476 -0.44 -21.17 15.08
CA SER A 476 0.78 -21.22 14.28
C SER A 476 1.64 -22.44 14.63
N LEU A 477 2.49 -22.85 13.69
CA LEU A 477 3.29 -24.08 13.84
C LEU A 477 4.57 -23.86 14.65
N VAL A 478 5.37 -22.86 14.26
CA VAL A 478 6.66 -22.55 14.90
C VAL A 478 6.47 -21.41 15.89
N PRO A 479 6.80 -21.60 17.18
CA PRO A 479 6.65 -20.55 18.18
C PRO A 479 7.69 -19.44 18.00
N LEU A 480 7.20 -18.24 17.67
CA LEU A 480 7.99 -17.02 17.62
C LEU A 480 7.24 -15.91 18.37
N TYR A 481 7.95 -14.89 18.86
CA TYR A 481 7.33 -13.72 19.51
C TYR A 481 6.55 -12.84 18.52
N SER A 482 6.95 -12.85 17.26
CA SER A 482 6.31 -12.15 16.13
C SER A 482 6.25 -13.12 14.97
N GLU A 483 5.17 -13.13 14.23
CA GLU A 483 5.06 -13.83 12.97
C GLU A 483 6.01 -13.20 11.94
N THR A 484 6.41 -13.91 10.92
CA THR A 484 7.38 -13.44 9.91
C THR A 484 6.75 -13.29 8.54
N HIS A 485 7.39 -12.48 7.71
CA HIS A 485 7.00 -12.37 6.31
C HIS A 485 7.02 -13.72 5.59
N GLY A 486 6.22 -13.83 4.53
CA GLY A 486 6.23 -14.89 3.53
C GLY A 486 7.05 -14.50 2.30
N GLY A 487 7.73 -15.45 1.70
CA GLY A 487 8.62 -15.22 0.55
C GLY A 487 7.99 -15.49 -0.82
N GLU A 488 6.69 -15.75 -0.88
CA GLU A 488 5.98 -15.96 -2.13
C GLU A 488 5.75 -14.65 -2.89
N ASP A 489 5.53 -14.77 -4.22
CA ASP A 489 5.13 -13.67 -5.07
C ASP A 489 3.77 -13.12 -4.62
N VAL A 490 3.59 -11.81 -4.70
CA VAL A 490 2.34 -11.12 -4.34
C VAL A 490 1.56 -10.70 -5.58
N ALA A 491 0.25 -10.49 -5.42
CA ALA A 491 -0.58 -9.98 -6.51
C ALA A 491 -0.32 -8.49 -6.78
N ALA A 492 -0.35 -8.13 -8.06
CA ALA A 492 -0.42 -6.74 -8.49
C ALA A 492 -1.62 -6.58 -9.42
N PHE A 493 -2.46 -5.56 -9.18
CA PHE A 493 -3.62 -5.22 -10.00
C PHE A 493 -3.44 -3.82 -10.57
N ALA A 494 -3.99 -3.54 -11.76
CA ALA A 494 -3.88 -2.23 -12.33
C ALA A 494 -5.07 -1.84 -13.21
N SER A 495 -5.33 -0.53 -13.29
CA SER A 495 -6.27 0.09 -14.23
C SER A 495 -5.75 1.43 -14.74
N GLY A 496 -6.29 1.87 -15.88
CA GLY A 496 -5.93 3.15 -16.49
C GLY A 496 -4.78 3.07 -17.52
N PRO A 497 -4.23 4.20 -17.95
CA PRO A 497 -3.17 4.26 -18.93
C PRO A 497 -1.87 3.63 -18.40
N GLY A 498 -1.26 2.73 -19.17
CA GLY A 498 -0.06 1.97 -18.74
C GLY A 498 -0.35 0.69 -17.96
N ALA A 499 -1.58 0.47 -17.50
CA ALA A 499 -1.95 -0.72 -16.72
C ALA A 499 -1.71 -2.05 -17.46
N ASN A 500 -1.77 -2.06 -18.79
CA ASN A 500 -1.49 -3.24 -19.63
C ASN A 500 -0.05 -3.76 -19.51
N LEU A 501 0.84 -3.00 -18.88
CA LEU A 501 2.22 -3.40 -18.61
C LEU A 501 2.33 -4.24 -17.32
N ILE A 502 1.34 -4.16 -16.42
CA ILE A 502 1.23 -5.00 -15.22
C ILE A 502 0.58 -6.33 -15.61
N SER A 503 1.40 -7.29 -16.01
CA SER A 503 0.90 -8.59 -16.47
C SER A 503 1.98 -9.68 -16.45
N GLY A 504 1.57 -10.93 -16.21
CA GLY A 504 2.46 -12.08 -16.10
C GLY A 504 3.16 -12.14 -14.74
N VAL A 505 4.46 -12.42 -14.74
CA VAL A 505 5.31 -12.38 -13.54
C VAL A 505 6.34 -11.28 -13.75
N ILE A 506 6.39 -10.33 -12.82
CA ILE A 506 7.22 -9.13 -12.91
C ILE A 506 8.19 -9.05 -11.73
N GLU A 507 9.32 -8.36 -11.94
CA GLU A 507 10.15 -7.91 -10.84
C GLU A 507 9.50 -6.68 -10.18
N GLN A 508 9.55 -6.58 -8.86
CA GLN A 508 8.87 -5.50 -8.13
C GLN A 508 9.34 -4.09 -8.52
N ASN A 509 10.62 -3.95 -8.87
CA ASN A 509 11.19 -2.69 -9.32
C ASN A 509 10.73 -2.27 -10.74
N GLU A 510 10.07 -3.15 -11.50
CA GLU A 510 9.43 -2.77 -12.76
C GLU A 510 8.23 -1.82 -12.55
N ILE A 511 7.59 -1.86 -11.36
CA ILE A 511 6.46 -0.98 -11.01
C ILE A 511 6.87 0.49 -11.11
N PHE A 512 8.07 0.86 -10.63
CA PHE A 512 8.62 2.21 -10.82
C PHE A 512 8.66 2.62 -12.29
N HIS A 513 9.16 1.74 -13.14
CA HIS A 513 9.29 2.02 -14.58
C HIS A 513 7.93 2.14 -15.25
N VAL A 514 6.96 1.28 -14.90
CA VAL A 514 5.59 1.39 -15.43
C VAL A 514 4.98 2.74 -15.07
N MET A 515 5.07 3.15 -13.80
CA MET A 515 4.57 4.45 -13.34
C MET A 515 5.27 5.61 -14.04
N GLY A 516 6.60 5.64 -14.03
CA GLY A 516 7.39 6.72 -14.58
C GLY A 516 7.24 6.88 -16.11
N ARG A 517 7.09 5.75 -16.84
CA ARG A 517 6.80 5.75 -18.29
C ARG A 517 5.38 6.23 -18.56
N ALA A 518 4.41 5.81 -17.77
CA ALA A 518 3.02 6.20 -17.97
C ALA A 518 2.82 7.70 -17.86
N VAL A 519 3.45 8.36 -16.87
CA VAL A 519 3.36 9.83 -16.71
C VAL A 519 4.43 10.59 -17.51
N GLY A 520 5.32 9.90 -18.22
CA GLY A 520 6.35 10.53 -19.05
C GLY A 520 7.49 11.18 -18.26
N LEU A 521 7.70 10.78 -17.01
CA LEU A 521 8.72 11.37 -16.13
C LEU A 521 10.11 10.76 -16.31
N ILE A 522 10.20 9.51 -16.74
CA ILE A 522 11.49 8.86 -17.02
C ILE A 522 11.63 8.55 -18.51
N PRO A 523 12.85 8.71 -19.08
CA PRO A 523 13.05 8.54 -20.51
C PRO A 523 12.85 7.09 -20.96
N ALA A 524 12.32 6.89 -22.16
CA ALA A 524 12.48 5.62 -22.85
C ALA A 524 13.97 5.37 -23.13
N PRO A 525 14.44 4.12 -23.19
CA PRO A 525 15.82 3.87 -23.61
C PRO A 525 16.05 4.50 -24.99
N ALA A 526 17.27 5.02 -25.19
CA ALA A 526 17.67 5.44 -26.50
C ALA A 526 17.54 4.22 -27.44
N ALA A 527 16.81 4.38 -28.54
CA ALA A 527 16.83 3.36 -29.58
C ALA A 527 18.31 3.13 -29.96
N GLU A 528 18.78 1.88 -29.82
CA GLU A 528 20.09 1.53 -30.36
C GLU A 528 20.04 1.79 -31.88
N GLU A 529 20.88 2.71 -32.36
CA GLU A 529 21.06 3.02 -33.80
C GLU A 529 21.70 1.84 -34.54
#